data_5109e1f31de0d566d06390c28b62c887
#
_entry.id   5109e1f31de0d566d06390c28b62c887
#
_cell.length_a   1.000
_cell.length_b   1.000
_cell.length_c   1.000
_cell.angle_alpha   90.00
_cell.angle_beta   90.00
_cell.angle_gamma   90.00
#
_symmetry.space_group_name_H-M   'P 1'
#
loop_
_entity.id
_entity.type
_entity.pdbx_description
1 polymer ?
#
loop_
_entity_poly.entity_id
_entity_poly.type
_entity_poly.pdbx_seq_one_letter_code
_entity_poly.pdbx_strand_id
1 'polypeptide(L)'
;MPKREDIKKVLVIGSGPIVIGQAAEFDYAGTQACRALQEEGVEVVLVNSNPATIMTDKDIADKVYIEPLTASVIEKIIEKEKPDSILPTLGGQAALNLAMELVESGYLEKSGVKLIGTSPSTIKKAEDRLEFQQTMEKIGEPIAAGQVVKTVEDGVEFAKVIGYPAVLRPAYTPVSYTHLR
;
A
#
# COMPACT_ATOMS: atom_id res chain seq x y z
N MET A 1 20.13 -13.09 -1.80
CA MET A 1 19.19 -14.20 -1.52
C MET A 1 18.94 -14.93 -2.83
N PRO A 2 18.74 -16.25 -2.84
CA PRO A 2 18.45 -16.96 -4.08
C PRO A 2 17.11 -16.49 -4.65
N LYS A 3 16.98 -16.49 -5.98
CA LYS A 3 15.75 -16.22 -6.71
C LYS A 3 14.63 -17.15 -6.23
N ARG A 4 13.42 -16.64 -6.13
CA ARG A 4 12.22 -17.42 -5.87
C ARG A 4 11.72 -18.05 -7.17
N GLU A 5 11.92 -19.36 -7.32
CA GLU A 5 11.52 -20.09 -8.52
C GLU A 5 9.99 -20.31 -8.66
N ASP A 6 9.26 -20.09 -7.58
CA ASP A 6 7.79 -20.18 -7.55
C ASP A 6 7.09 -18.92 -8.10
N ILE A 7 7.84 -17.87 -8.42
CA ILE A 7 7.34 -16.62 -9.00
C ILE A 7 7.82 -16.51 -10.45
N LYS A 8 6.90 -16.54 -11.40
CA LYS A 8 7.16 -16.43 -12.83
C LYS A 8 6.52 -15.22 -13.47
N LYS A 9 5.38 -14.78 -12.94
CA LYS A 9 4.63 -13.64 -13.46
C LYS A 9 4.11 -12.78 -12.30
N VAL A 10 4.41 -11.49 -12.31
CA VAL A 10 4.02 -10.55 -11.26
C VAL A 10 3.15 -9.43 -11.84
N LEU A 11 2.03 -9.14 -11.18
CA LEU A 11 1.23 -7.94 -11.43
C LEU A 11 1.73 -6.82 -10.51
N VAL A 12 2.32 -5.78 -11.08
CA VAL A 12 2.75 -4.56 -10.39
C VAL A 12 1.64 -3.53 -10.46
N ILE A 13 1.24 -2.97 -9.31
CA ILE A 13 0.25 -1.90 -9.24
C ILE A 13 0.96 -0.57 -9.08
N GLY A 14 0.72 0.36 -10.00
CA GLY A 14 1.22 1.72 -9.95
C GLY A 14 0.42 2.61 -9.00
N SER A 15 0.88 3.85 -8.85
CA SER A 15 0.35 4.82 -7.88
C SER A 15 -0.88 5.61 -8.35
N GLY A 16 -1.26 5.46 -9.62
CA GLY A 16 -2.29 6.32 -10.20
C GLY A 16 -1.82 7.75 -10.44
N PRO A 17 -2.73 8.69 -10.70
CA PRO A 17 -2.42 10.10 -10.83
C PRO A 17 -2.12 10.68 -9.44
N ILE A 18 -0.89 11.16 -9.25
CA ILE A 18 -0.44 11.79 -8.01
C ILE A 18 0.15 13.17 -8.31
N VAL A 19 0.30 13.99 -7.27
CA VAL A 19 0.83 15.35 -7.38
C VAL A 19 2.28 15.32 -7.91
N ILE A 20 2.62 16.25 -8.79
CA ILE A 20 3.98 16.46 -9.29
C ILE A 20 4.94 16.59 -8.09
N GLY A 21 5.99 15.82 -8.04
CA GLY A 21 6.90 15.73 -6.91
C GLY A 21 6.83 14.37 -6.22
N GLN A 22 5.67 13.94 -5.77
CA GLN A 22 5.47 12.55 -5.34
C GLN A 22 5.50 11.58 -6.53
N ALA A 23 5.00 12.01 -7.69
CA ALA A 23 5.01 11.22 -8.91
C ALA A 23 6.41 10.70 -9.28
N ALA A 24 7.44 11.53 -9.17
CA ALA A 24 8.80 11.16 -9.53
C ALA A 24 9.36 10.01 -8.68
N GLU A 25 9.05 9.98 -7.38
CA GLU A 25 9.47 8.92 -6.47
C GLU A 25 8.81 7.58 -6.81
N PHE A 26 7.50 7.58 -6.95
CA PHE A 26 6.75 6.35 -7.25
C PHE A 26 6.99 5.84 -8.66
N ASP A 27 7.12 6.74 -9.64
CA ASP A 27 7.43 6.39 -11.03
C ASP A 27 8.80 5.72 -11.13
N TYR A 28 9.81 6.28 -10.43
CA TYR A 28 11.14 5.67 -10.38
C TYR A 28 11.11 4.31 -9.69
N ALA A 29 10.52 4.23 -8.50
CA ALA A 29 10.47 2.99 -7.72
C ALA A 29 9.75 1.86 -8.49
N GLY A 30 8.61 2.16 -9.10
CA GLY A 30 7.85 1.21 -9.90
C GLY A 30 8.60 0.75 -11.16
N THR A 31 9.23 1.69 -11.88
CA THR A 31 10.04 1.36 -13.05
C THR A 31 11.22 0.46 -12.68
N GLN A 32 11.94 0.77 -11.59
CA GLN A 32 13.07 -0.05 -11.14
C GLN A 32 12.64 -1.45 -10.71
N ALA A 33 11.47 -1.57 -10.08
CA ALA A 33 10.92 -2.86 -9.73
C ALA A 33 10.59 -3.71 -10.96
N CYS A 34 9.96 -3.12 -11.98
CA CYS A 34 9.68 -3.83 -13.23
C CYS A 34 10.98 -4.33 -13.87
N ARG A 35 12.00 -3.47 -13.97
CA ARG A 35 13.30 -3.86 -14.50
C ARG A 35 13.98 -4.95 -13.71
N ALA A 36 14.02 -4.82 -12.38
CA ALA A 36 14.62 -5.84 -11.51
C ALA A 36 13.93 -7.21 -11.64
N LEU A 37 12.60 -7.22 -11.75
CA LEU A 37 11.85 -8.46 -11.99
C LEU A 37 12.17 -9.08 -13.35
N GLN A 38 12.26 -8.26 -14.42
CA GLN A 38 12.62 -8.72 -15.74
C GLN A 38 14.06 -9.23 -15.81
N GLU A 39 15.02 -8.58 -15.15
CA GLU A 39 16.42 -9.03 -15.04
C GLU A 39 16.50 -10.41 -14.36
N GLU A 40 15.60 -10.70 -13.41
CA GLU A 40 15.46 -12.02 -12.80
C GLU A 40 14.68 -13.01 -13.68
N GLY A 41 14.24 -12.61 -14.89
CA GLY A 41 13.47 -13.45 -15.81
C GLY A 41 12.03 -13.70 -15.37
N VAL A 42 11.43 -12.76 -14.63
CA VAL A 42 10.02 -12.78 -14.24
C VAL A 42 9.22 -11.95 -15.23
N GLU A 43 8.11 -12.49 -15.75
CA GLU A 43 7.19 -11.74 -16.61
C GLU A 43 6.46 -10.67 -15.77
N VAL A 44 6.46 -9.43 -16.26
CA VAL A 44 5.88 -8.30 -15.55
C VAL A 44 4.64 -7.78 -16.26
N VAL A 45 3.53 -7.77 -15.54
CA VAL A 45 2.31 -7.07 -15.93
C VAL A 45 2.19 -5.83 -15.06
N LEU A 46 2.10 -4.65 -15.68
CA LEU A 46 1.94 -3.39 -14.97
C LEU A 46 0.54 -2.84 -15.19
N VAL A 47 -0.09 -2.35 -14.12
CA VAL A 47 -1.30 -1.54 -14.20
C VAL A 47 -1.11 -0.19 -13.54
N ASN A 48 -1.46 0.88 -14.24
CA ASN A 48 -1.46 2.24 -13.70
C ASN A 48 -2.54 3.06 -14.42
N SER A 49 -3.25 3.92 -13.70
CA SER A 49 -4.27 4.78 -14.28
C SER A 49 -3.72 6.08 -14.86
N ASN A 50 -2.45 6.40 -14.63
CA ASN A 50 -1.80 7.59 -15.17
C ASN A 50 -1.09 7.26 -16.50
N PRO A 51 -1.55 7.80 -17.66
CA PRO A 51 -0.88 7.57 -18.94
C PRO A 51 0.37 8.44 -19.14
N ALA A 52 0.61 9.42 -18.29
CA ALA A 52 1.70 10.40 -18.41
C ALA A 52 2.92 10.06 -17.53
N THR A 53 3.09 8.81 -17.13
CA THR A 53 4.22 8.35 -16.33
C THR A 53 5.17 7.49 -17.16
N ILE A 54 6.45 7.51 -16.80
CA ILE A 54 7.45 6.60 -17.40
C ILE A 54 7.12 5.12 -17.14
N MET A 55 6.41 4.80 -16.05
CA MET A 55 5.98 3.43 -15.76
C MET A 55 5.09 2.83 -16.85
N THR A 56 4.27 3.65 -17.51
CA THR A 56 3.34 3.18 -18.55
C THR A 56 3.95 3.18 -19.95
N ASP A 57 5.25 3.43 -20.06
CA ASP A 57 5.97 3.20 -21.30
C ASP A 57 5.95 1.68 -21.63
N LYS A 58 5.70 1.37 -22.90
CA LYS A 58 5.55 0.00 -23.40
C LYS A 58 6.80 -0.89 -23.21
N ASP A 59 7.96 -0.25 -23.01
CA ASP A 59 9.23 -0.97 -22.85
C ASP A 59 9.60 -1.22 -21.37
N ILE A 60 8.74 -0.82 -20.42
CA ILE A 60 9.00 -0.97 -18.97
C ILE A 60 8.49 -2.31 -18.41
N ALA A 61 7.45 -2.85 -19.01
CA ALA A 61 6.89 -4.15 -18.59
C ALA A 61 6.49 -4.96 -19.82
N ASP A 62 6.37 -6.28 -19.65
CA ASP A 62 5.94 -7.17 -20.75
C ASP A 62 4.51 -6.87 -21.20
N LYS A 63 3.67 -6.40 -20.27
CA LYS A 63 2.32 -5.90 -20.54
C LYS A 63 2.01 -4.70 -19.69
N VAL A 64 1.47 -3.66 -20.30
CA VAL A 64 1.05 -2.43 -19.64
C VAL A 64 -0.45 -2.21 -19.80
N TYR A 65 -1.14 -2.04 -18.69
CA TYR A 65 -2.55 -1.69 -18.61
C TYR A 65 -2.70 -0.26 -18.12
N ILE A 66 -3.29 0.60 -18.94
CA ILE A 66 -3.67 1.97 -18.55
C ILE A 66 -5.16 1.94 -18.23
N GLU A 67 -5.47 1.59 -16.99
CA GLU A 67 -6.82 1.32 -16.54
C GLU A 67 -7.07 1.91 -15.13
N PRO A 68 -8.31 2.18 -14.76
CA PRO A 68 -8.63 2.63 -13.41
C PRO A 68 -8.16 1.63 -12.34
N LEU A 69 -7.57 2.15 -11.26
CA LEU A 69 -7.12 1.34 -10.12
C LEU A 69 -8.31 1.02 -9.20
N THR A 70 -9.13 0.06 -9.60
CA THR A 70 -10.28 -0.45 -8.85
C THR A 70 -10.19 -1.97 -8.71
N ALA A 71 -10.75 -2.54 -7.64
CA ALA A 71 -10.73 -3.98 -7.41
C ALA A 71 -11.28 -4.75 -8.62
N SER A 72 -12.42 -4.32 -9.18
CA SER A 72 -13.05 -4.99 -10.33
C SER A 72 -12.20 -5.00 -11.60
N VAL A 73 -11.36 -3.98 -11.81
CA VAL A 73 -10.43 -3.93 -12.95
C VAL A 73 -9.25 -4.85 -12.69
N ILE A 74 -8.68 -4.81 -11.48
CA ILE A 74 -7.56 -5.69 -11.11
C ILE A 74 -7.98 -7.17 -11.17
N GLU A 75 -9.17 -7.51 -10.71
CA GLU A 75 -9.71 -8.86 -10.82
C GLU A 75 -9.76 -9.36 -12.28
N LYS A 76 -10.25 -8.52 -13.20
CA LYS A 76 -10.28 -8.84 -14.64
C LYS A 76 -8.86 -9.01 -15.23
N ILE A 77 -7.91 -8.20 -14.80
CA ILE A 77 -6.50 -8.33 -15.23
C ILE A 77 -5.92 -9.63 -14.69
N ILE A 78 -6.18 -9.97 -13.42
CA ILE A 78 -5.73 -11.23 -12.82
C ILE A 78 -6.33 -12.44 -13.55
N GLU A 79 -7.63 -12.42 -13.86
CA GLU A 79 -8.28 -13.49 -14.61
C GLU A 79 -7.70 -13.70 -16.01
N LYS A 80 -7.33 -12.60 -16.69
CA LYS A 80 -6.79 -12.62 -18.05
C LYS A 80 -5.31 -13.02 -18.07
N GLU A 81 -4.50 -12.42 -17.20
CA GLU A 81 -3.06 -12.57 -17.21
C GLU A 81 -2.55 -13.72 -16.34
N LYS A 82 -3.31 -14.13 -15.35
CA LYS A 82 -3.02 -15.21 -14.41
C LYS A 82 -1.63 -15.07 -13.76
N PRO A 83 -1.33 -13.93 -13.11
CA PRO A 83 -0.07 -13.75 -12.42
C PRO A 83 0.02 -14.68 -11.20
N ASP A 84 1.23 -15.09 -10.82
CA ASP A 84 1.47 -15.84 -9.59
C ASP A 84 1.35 -14.95 -8.35
N SER A 85 1.66 -13.66 -8.55
CA SER A 85 1.78 -12.72 -7.45
C SER A 85 1.39 -11.31 -7.85
N ILE A 86 1.02 -10.51 -6.84
CA ILE A 86 0.73 -9.08 -6.93
C ILE A 86 1.71 -8.29 -6.06
N LEU A 87 2.28 -7.21 -6.61
CA LEU A 87 3.22 -6.31 -5.93
C LEU A 87 2.63 -4.89 -5.83
N PRO A 88 2.00 -4.51 -4.70
CA PRO A 88 1.38 -3.20 -4.54
C PRO A 88 2.28 -2.16 -3.85
N THR A 89 3.35 -2.58 -3.20
CA THR A 89 4.14 -1.73 -2.28
C THR A 89 4.78 -0.51 -2.93
N LEU A 90 4.88 -0.49 -4.25
CA LEU A 90 5.50 0.58 -5.02
C LEU A 90 4.50 1.58 -5.61
N GLY A 91 3.21 1.35 -5.42
CA GLY A 91 2.13 2.19 -5.91
C GLY A 91 1.53 3.13 -4.87
N GLY A 92 2.21 3.34 -3.73
CA GLY A 92 1.74 4.21 -2.65
C GLY A 92 0.45 3.71 -1.99
N GLN A 93 -0.22 4.63 -1.28
CA GLN A 93 -1.42 4.29 -0.50
C GLN A 93 -2.57 3.75 -1.36
N ALA A 94 -2.72 4.25 -2.60
CA ALA A 94 -3.77 3.78 -3.49
C ALA A 94 -3.63 2.28 -3.81
N ALA A 95 -2.41 1.84 -4.13
CA ALA A 95 -2.14 0.45 -4.42
C ALA A 95 -2.22 -0.44 -3.16
N LEU A 96 -1.78 0.05 -2.01
CA LEU A 96 -1.90 -0.68 -0.73
C LEU A 96 -3.35 -0.87 -0.32
N ASN A 97 -4.18 0.18 -0.39
CA ASN A 97 -5.61 0.09 -0.09
C ASN A 97 -6.31 -0.91 -1.02
N LEU A 98 -5.99 -0.84 -2.32
CA LEU A 98 -6.55 -1.75 -3.32
C LEU A 98 -6.14 -3.21 -3.06
N ALA A 99 -4.88 -3.45 -2.67
CA ALA A 99 -4.42 -4.78 -2.30
C ALA A 99 -5.12 -5.31 -1.04
N MET A 100 -5.33 -4.44 -0.04
CA MET A 100 -6.09 -4.82 1.16
C MET A 100 -7.55 -5.13 0.85
N GLU A 101 -8.20 -4.36 -0.04
CA GLU A 101 -9.57 -4.65 -0.51
C GLU A 101 -9.66 -6.03 -1.17
N LEU A 102 -8.68 -6.39 -2.03
CA LEU A 102 -8.60 -7.70 -2.67
C LEU A 102 -8.33 -8.85 -1.68
N VAL A 103 -7.59 -8.59 -0.60
CA VAL A 103 -7.36 -9.56 0.48
C VAL A 103 -8.62 -9.74 1.30
N GLU A 104 -9.27 -8.65 1.74
CA GLU A 104 -10.45 -8.68 2.60
C GLU A 104 -11.68 -9.27 1.90
N SER A 105 -11.81 -9.08 0.58
CA SER A 105 -12.83 -9.75 -0.23
C SER A 105 -12.59 -11.27 -0.40
N GLY A 106 -11.42 -11.76 0.00
CA GLY A 106 -11.02 -13.16 -0.22
C GLY A 106 -10.66 -13.49 -1.66
N TYR A 107 -10.60 -12.49 -2.55
CA TYR A 107 -10.36 -12.73 -3.98
C TYR A 107 -8.94 -13.29 -4.23
N LEU A 108 -7.90 -12.77 -3.57
CA LEU A 108 -6.54 -13.26 -3.77
C LEU A 108 -6.38 -14.72 -3.34
N GLU A 109 -7.00 -15.12 -2.23
CA GLU A 109 -7.01 -16.50 -1.77
C GLU A 109 -7.70 -17.41 -2.78
N LYS A 110 -8.89 -16.99 -3.23
CA LYS A 110 -9.70 -17.73 -4.22
C LYS A 110 -9.00 -17.88 -5.58
N SER A 111 -8.30 -16.85 -6.03
CA SER A 111 -7.56 -16.85 -7.31
C SER A 111 -6.19 -17.55 -7.21
N GLY A 112 -5.70 -17.83 -6.01
CA GLY A 112 -4.37 -18.39 -5.77
C GLY A 112 -3.21 -17.41 -5.97
N VAL A 113 -3.51 -16.11 -6.12
CA VAL A 113 -2.51 -15.06 -6.33
C VAL A 113 -1.94 -14.62 -4.99
N LYS A 114 -0.60 -14.62 -4.87
CA LYS A 114 0.09 -14.26 -3.63
C LYS A 114 0.39 -12.75 -3.58
N LEU A 115 0.16 -12.13 -2.44
CA LEU A 115 0.66 -10.78 -2.19
C LEU A 115 2.14 -10.88 -1.81
N ILE A 116 3.01 -10.19 -2.56
CA ILE A 116 4.45 -10.12 -2.30
C ILE A 116 4.86 -8.71 -1.87
N GLY A 117 6.05 -8.61 -1.27
CA GLY A 117 6.52 -7.41 -0.60
C GLY A 117 6.15 -7.44 0.88
N THR A 118 5.16 -6.66 1.29
CA THR A 118 4.71 -6.60 2.69
C THR A 118 3.47 -7.48 2.89
N SER A 119 3.43 -8.26 3.97
CA SER A 119 2.27 -9.10 4.28
C SER A 119 1.03 -8.27 4.65
N PRO A 120 -0.20 -8.75 4.37
CA PRO A 120 -1.43 -8.03 4.73
C PRO A 120 -1.51 -7.68 6.23
N SER A 121 -1.10 -8.61 7.09
CA SER A 121 -1.08 -8.38 8.54
C SER A 121 -0.10 -7.29 8.95
N THR A 122 1.03 -7.17 8.25
CA THR A 122 2.02 -6.12 8.50
C THR A 122 1.52 -4.77 7.98
N ILE A 123 0.89 -4.74 6.81
CA ILE A 123 0.26 -3.52 6.28
C ILE A 123 -0.77 -3.00 7.28
N LYS A 124 -1.66 -3.86 7.76
CA LYS A 124 -2.68 -3.46 8.74
C LYS A 124 -2.07 -2.90 10.03
N LYS A 125 -1.05 -3.57 10.59
CA LYS A 125 -0.35 -3.08 11.79
C LYS A 125 0.36 -1.75 11.58
N ALA A 126 0.83 -1.47 10.37
CA ALA A 126 1.51 -0.22 10.06
C ALA A 126 0.53 0.94 9.82
N GLU A 127 -0.63 0.64 9.22
CA GLU A 127 -1.63 1.65 8.83
C GLU A 127 -2.62 1.98 9.95
N ASP A 128 -3.04 0.96 10.73
CA ASP A 128 -3.94 1.16 11.85
C ASP A 128 -3.17 1.64 13.09
N ARG A 129 -3.53 2.81 13.60
CA ARG A 129 -2.82 3.46 14.71
C ARG A 129 -2.90 2.68 16.00
N LEU A 130 -4.04 2.05 16.27
CA LEU A 130 -4.23 1.26 17.48
C LEU A 130 -3.41 -0.03 17.41
N GLU A 131 -3.45 -0.72 16.27
CA GLU A 131 -2.64 -1.91 16.05
C GLU A 131 -1.14 -1.59 16.04
N PHE A 132 -0.74 -0.44 15.48
CA PHE A 132 0.64 0.04 15.55
C PHE A 132 1.08 0.28 16.99
N GLN A 133 0.28 1.01 17.79
CA GLN A 133 0.56 1.26 19.19
C GLN A 133 0.74 -0.04 19.96
N GLN A 134 -0.24 -0.96 19.87
CA GLN A 134 -0.16 -2.27 20.52
C GLN A 134 1.04 -3.09 20.10
N THR A 135 1.43 -2.96 18.83
CA THR A 135 2.62 -3.64 18.31
C THR A 135 3.90 -3.08 18.93
N MET A 136 4.03 -1.75 19.04
CA MET A 136 5.18 -1.11 19.68
C MET A 136 5.26 -1.45 21.16
N GLU A 137 4.15 -1.39 21.88
CA GLU A 137 4.09 -1.81 23.29
C GLU A 137 4.54 -3.27 23.49
N LYS A 138 4.09 -4.16 22.59
CA LYS A 138 4.44 -5.59 22.64
C LYS A 138 5.93 -5.86 22.43
N ILE A 139 6.60 -5.08 21.59
CA ILE A 139 8.04 -5.23 21.36
C ILE A 139 8.89 -4.40 22.32
N GLY A 140 8.26 -3.64 23.22
CA GLY A 140 8.95 -2.84 24.25
C GLY A 140 9.51 -1.51 23.73
N GLU A 141 9.05 -1.04 22.57
CA GLU A 141 9.47 0.25 22.04
C GLU A 141 8.68 1.40 22.65
N PRO A 142 9.36 2.53 23.01
CA PRO A 142 8.71 3.67 23.61
C PRO A 142 7.81 4.39 22.61
N ILE A 143 6.57 4.61 23.00
CA ILE A 143 5.59 5.38 22.24
C ILE A 143 4.97 6.47 23.10
N ALA A 144 4.45 7.52 22.46
CA ALA A 144 3.68 8.54 23.15
C ALA A 144 2.38 7.92 23.70
N ALA A 145 2.01 8.28 24.92
CA ALA A 145 0.71 7.89 25.47
C ALA A 145 -0.41 8.38 24.55
N GLY A 146 -1.27 7.48 24.14
CA GLY A 146 -2.35 7.77 23.20
C GLY A 146 -3.57 6.92 23.45
N GLN A 147 -4.75 7.47 23.17
CA GLN A 147 -6.04 6.78 23.27
C GLN A 147 -6.95 7.18 22.12
N VAL A 148 -7.69 6.21 21.57
CA VAL A 148 -8.78 6.49 20.64
C VAL A 148 -9.99 6.97 21.46
N VAL A 149 -10.42 8.19 21.19
CA VAL A 149 -11.58 8.82 21.86
C VAL A 149 -12.71 9.01 20.86
N LYS A 150 -13.94 8.82 21.30
CA LYS A 150 -15.14 9.00 20.45
C LYS A 150 -15.97 10.20 20.84
N THR A 151 -15.80 10.70 22.05
CA THR A 151 -16.51 11.87 22.59
C THR A 151 -15.51 12.93 23.06
N VAL A 152 -15.99 14.15 23.21
CA VAL A 152 -15.18 15.25 23.77
C VAL A 152 -14.84 14.97 25.23
N GLU A 153 -15.78 14.41 25.97
CA GLU A 153 -15.65 14.06 27.38
C GLU A 153 -14.52 13.06 27.59
N ASP A 154 -14.48 11.97 26.80
CA ASP A 154 -13.39 10.98 26.84
C ASP A 154 -12.04 11.63 26.56
N GLY A 155 -12.00 12.56 25.58
CA GLY A 155 -10.78 13.30 25.23
C GLY A 155 -10.29 14.18 26.36
N VAL A 156 -11.18 14.87 27.05
CA VAL A 156 -10.85 15.71 28.20
C VAL A 156 -10.38 14.88 29.39
N GLU A 157 -11.01 13.75 29.66
CA GLU A 157 -10.56 12.83 30.73
C GLU A 157 -9.18 12.28 30.46
N PHE A 158 -8.93 11.82 29.24
CA PHE A 158 -7.61 11.32 28.88
C PHE A 158 -6.55 12.43 28.94
N ALA A 159 -6.85 13.64 28.48
CA ALA A 159 -5.94 14.77 28.56
C ALA A 159 -5.57 15.16 30.00
N LYS A 160 -6.47 14.98 30.97
CA LYS A 160 -6.15 15.16 32.41
C LYS A 160 -5.14 14.13 32.91
N VAL A 161 -5.15 12.92 32.37
CA VAL A 161 -4.23 11.84 32.76
C VAL A 161 -2.84 12.06 32.20
N ILE A 162 -2.75 12.42 30.91
CA ILE A 162 -1.44 12.58 30.22
C ILE A 162 -0.82 13.97 30.42
N GLY A 163 -1.63 14.98 30.80
CA GLY A 163 -1.21 16.38 30.90
C GLY A 163 -1.31 17.14 29.57
N TYR A 164 -1.05 18.45 29.65
CA TYR A 164 -1.03 19.35 28.51
C TYR A 164 0.42 19.78 28.18
N PRO A 165 0.74 20.03 26.88
CA PRO A 165 -0.14 20.04 25.71
C PRO A 165 -0.50 18.63 25.22
N ALA A 166 -1.75 18.43 24.78
CA ALA A 166 -2.23 17.20 24.15
C ALA A 166 -2.47 17.42 22.65
N VAL A 167 -2.17 16.40 21.84
CA VAL A 167 -2.40 16.44 20.38
C VAL A 167 -3.67 15.65 20.07
N LEU A 168 -4.63 16.32 19.44
CA LEU A 168 -5.83 15.69 18.91
C LEU A 168 -5.64 15.45 17.40
N ARG A 169 -5.76 14.19 16.97
CA ARG A 169 -5.61 13.82 15.57
C ARG A 169 -6.84 13.08 15.06
N PRO A 170 -7.55 13.59 14.03
CA PRO A 170 -8.65 12.85 13.39
C PRO A 170 -8.20 11.52 12.80
N ALA A 171 -9.09 10.51 12.80
CA ALA A 171 -8.78 9.17 12.36
C ALA A 171 -8.43 9.07 10.87
N TYR A 172 -9.05 9.88 10.03
CA TYR A 172 -8.96 9.79 8.57
C TYR A 172 -8.28 11.00 7.92
N THR A 173 -7.17 11.45 8.47
CA THR A 173 -6.37 12.49 7.81
C THR A 173 -5.21 11.87 7.07
N PRO A 174 -5.14 11.99 5.75
CA PRO A 174 -4.05 11.42 4.95
C PRO A 174 -2.71 12.13 5.13
N VAL A 175 -2.67 13.30 5.78
CA VAL A 175 -1.44 14.09 5.96
C VAL A 175 -1.24 14.45 7.43
N SER A 176 0.01 14.32 7.89
CA SER A 176 0.40 14.53 9.29
C SER A 176 0.39 16.00 9.76
N TYR A 177 -0.05 16.93 8.92
CA TYR A 177 -0.01 18.36 9.22
C TYR A 177 -1.41 18.89 9.50
N THR A 178 -1.88 18.72 10.70
CA THR A 178 -2.97 19.53 11.22
C THR A 178 -2.36 20.66 12.07
N HIS A 179 -2.35 21.86 11.54
CA HIS A 179 -2.23 23.04 12.36
C HIS A 179 -3.54 23.23 13.13
N LEU A 180 -3.61 22.69 14.32
CA LEU A 180 -4.62 23.06 15.30
C LEU A 180 -4.04 24.26 16.06
N ARG A 181 -4.59 25.45 15.76
CA ARG A 181 -4.46 26.62 16.62
C ARG A 181 -5.50 26.58 17.71
#